data_2fd65d3d5b6f8d4a1de47e562cda4397
#
_entry.id   2fd65d3d5b6f8d4a1de47e562cda4397
#
_cell.length_a   1.000
_cell.length_b   1.000
_cell.length_c   1.000
_cell.angle_alpha   90.00
_cell.angle_beta   90.00
_cell.angle_gamma   90.00
#
_symmetry.space_group_name_H-M   'P 1'
#
loop_
_entity.id
_entity.type
_entity.pdbx_description
1 polymer ?
#
loop_
_entity_poly.entity_id
_entity_poly.type
_entity_poly.pdbx_seq_one_letter_code
_entity_poly.pdbx_strand_id
1 'polypeptide(L)'
;MLGISTVWKSGELKDGQKLLECFTRLGFRDIELEYRISGDTYIGIRKFLEKEKSLKIVSIHNFFPVPEITENGGADVFALSSEDNEERALAVKYTIRTMQKAAEIGAGVVVLHLGMVPMDTVKQELFRLYDTGKIGSDEHRKVLEEVKVLREGKKGKTLDMMLMSMDGIQKAAEKYDVDVGIENRYYFRECPNFEELGVILEKFGNGRIGYWHDTGHAKVQENLGILQPNQLLEAYGRYLIGVHLHDATGYVDHQVPGAGKVDFDLLKKYLKKDTIKILEIHPRETEKDLMDGVDFLKSIELD
;
A
#
# COMPACT_ATOMS: atom_id res chain seq x y z
N MET A 1 0.68 12.98 -12.90
CA MET A 1 0.13 12.04 -13.93
C MET A 1 -0.36 10.81 -13.19
N LEU A 2 -1.49 10.23 -13.61
CA LEU A 2 -2.08 9.05 -12.97
C LEU A 2 -1.39 7.78 -13.46
N GLY A 3 -0.86 6.99 -12.55
CA GLY A 3 -0.28 5.68 -12.80
C GLY A 3 -1.22 4.53 -12.46
N ILE A 4 -0.79 3.31 -12.71
CA ILE A 4 -1.54 2.09 -12.41
C ILE A 4 -0.64 1.01 -11.81
N SER A 5 -1.15 0.29 -10.80
CA SER A 5 -0.48 -0.89 -10.24
C SER A 5 -0.69 -2.11 -11.14
N THR A 6 0.38 -2.86 -11.34
CA THR A 6 0.33 -4.14 -12.07
C THR A 6 -0.52 -5.19 -11.35
N VAL A 7 -0.95 -4.95 -10.11
CA VAL A 7 -1.82 -5.84 -9.32
C VAL A 7 -3.09 -6.24 -10.10
N TRP A 8 -3.62 -5.33 -10.93
CA TRP A 8 -4.82 -5.58 -11.72
C TRP A 8 -4.67 -6.75 -12.71
N LYS A 9 -3.48 -6.94 -13.34
CA LYS A 9 -3.29 -7.94 -14.40
C LYS A 9 -2.15 -8.92 -14.18
N SER A 10 -1.27 -8.72 -13.22
CA SER A 10 -0.11 -9.60 -12.97
C SER A 10 -0.48 -11.04 -12.59
N GLY A 11 -1.67 -11.24 -12.02
CA GLY A 11 -2.23 -12.56 -11.76
C GLY A 11 -2.48 -13.38 -13.03
N GLU A 12 -2.90 -12.71 -14.11
CA GLU A 12 -3.27 -13.30 -15.39
C GLU A 12 -2.11 -13.29 -16.40
N LEU A 13 -1.39 -12.16 -16.51
CA LEU A 13 -0.33 -11.95 -17.50
C LEU A 13 1.05 -12.17 -16.86
N LYS A 14 1.62 -13.35 -17.08
CA LYS A 14 2.96 -13.72 -16.57
C LYS A 14 4.10 -13.32 -17.51
N ASP A 15 3.82 -12.98 -18.76
CA ASP A 15 4.78 -12.41 -19.69
C ASP A 15 4.91 -10.91 -19.42
N GLY A 16 6.12 -10.46 -19.03
CA GLY A 16 6.36 -9.08 -18.63
C GLY A 16 6.18 -8.06 -19.75
N GLN A 17 6.44 -8.44 -21.01
CA GLN A 17 6.17 -7.59 -22.17
C GLN A 17 4.66 -7.40 -22.36
N LYS A 18 3.89 -8.50 -22.40
CA LYS A 18 2.43 -8.45 -22.58
C LYS A 18 1.75 -7.69 -21.44
N LEU A 19 2.28 -7.82 -20.22
CA LEU A 19 1.77 -7.09 -19.06
C LEU A 19 1.88 -5.57 -19.27
N LEU A 20 3.06 -5.08 -19.67
CA LEU A 20 3.26 -3.64 -19.92
C LEU A 20 2.55 -3.14 -21.18
N GLU A 21 2.48 -3.96 -22.24
CA GLU A 21 1.70 -3.64 -23.45
C GLU A 21 0.22 -3.41 -23.14
N CYS A 22 -0.35 -4.20 -22.21
CA CYS A 22 -1.73 -4.01 -21.76
C CYS A 22 -1.95 -2.59 -21.21
N PHE A 23 -1.09 -2.13 -20.31
CA PHE A 23 -1.21 -0.79 -19.72
C PHE A 23 -0.90 0.33 -20.71
N THR A 24 0.10 0.13 -21.58
CA THR A 24 0.45 1.09 -22.65
C THR A 24 -0.72 1.33 -23.60
N ARG A 25 -1.42 0.25 -23.99
CA ARG A 25 -2.62 0.31 -24.84
C ARG A 25 -3.74 1.12 -24.22
N LEU A 26 -3.87 1.05 -22.89
CA LEU A 26 -4.86 1.82 -22.11
C LEU A 26 -4.45 3.29 -21.86
N GLY A 27 -3.25 3.67 -22.30
CA GLY A 27 -2.78 5.04 -22.18
C GLY A 27 -1.96 5.34 -20.93
N PHE A 28 -1.75 4.38 -20.02
CA PHE A 28 -0.89 4.58 -18.85
C PHE A 28 0.58 4.69 -19.25
N ARG A 29 1.31 5.55 -18.54
CA ARG A 29 2.76 5.76 -18.72
C ARG A 29 3.54 5.60 -17.42
N ASP A 30 2.92 5.83 -16.28
CA ASP A 30 3.46 5.62 -14.95
C ASP A 30 2.93 4.29 -14.38
N ILE A 31 3.82 3.38 -14.04
CA ILE A 31 3.49 2.01 -13.63
C ILE A 31 4.08 1.73 -12.26
N GLU A 32 3.29 1.08 -11.40
CA GLU A 32 3.79 0.41 -10.20
C GLU A 32 3.94 -1.08 -10.45
N LEU A 33 5.09 -1.64 -10.05
CA LEU A 33 5.31 -3.09 -10.04
C LEU A 33 4.94 -3.69 -8.69
N GLU A 34 4.11 -4.72 -8.71
CA GLU A 34 3.59 -5.35 -7.49
C GLU A 34 4.33 -6.65 -7.11
N TYR A 35 4.11 -7.12 -5.90
CA TYR A 35 4.82 -8.20 -5.20
C TYR A 35 4.64 -9.62 -5.77
N ARG A 36 3.69 -9.87 -6.72
CA ARG A 36 3.50 -11.21 -7.35
C ARG A 36 4.28 -11.39 -8.65
N ILE A 37 5.06 -10.39 -9.04
CA ILE A 37 5.88 -10.45 -10.24
C ILE A 37 7.10 -11.34 -9.98
N SER A 38 7.20 -12.43 -10.74
CA SER A 38 8.34 -13.35 -10.67
C SER A 38 9.62 -12.74 -11.28
N GLY A 39 10.76 -13.36 -10.99
CA GLY A 39 12.03 -12.98 -11.61
C GLY A 39 11.99 -13.06 -13.15
N ASP A 40 11.34 -14.08 -13.72
CA ASP A 40 11.21 -14.25 -15.17
C ASP A 40 10.32 -13.16 -15.79
N THR A 41 9.18 -12.86 -15.16
CA THR A 41 8.32 -11.75 -15.59
C THR A 41 9.07 -10.42 -15.54
N TYR A 42 9.87 -10.19 -14.48
CA TYR A 42 10.70 -8.98 -14.35
C TYR A 42 11.76 -8.85 -15.47
N ILE A 43 12.39 -9.97 -15.88
CA ILE A 43 13.31 -9.96 -17.02
C ILE A 43 12.59 -9.50 -18.30
N GLY A 44 11.37 -9.96 -18.53
CA GLY A 44 10.52 -9.53 -19.65
C GLY A 44 10.19 -8.03 -19.59
N ILE A 45 9.81 -7.53 -18.40
CA ILE A 45 9.57 -6.10 -18.15
C ILE A 45 10.80 -5.26 -18.51
N ARG A 46 11.98 -5.62 -18.01
CA ARG A 46 13.22 -4.87 -18.30
C ARG A 46 13.52 -4.81 -19.81
N LYS A 47 13.42 -5.94 -20.51
CA LYS A 47 13.63 -5.99 -21.97
C LYS A 47 12.64 -5.11 -22.74
N PHE A 48 11.40 -5.01 -22.25
CA PHE A 48 10.41 -4.14 -22.87
C PHE A 48 10.75 -2.66 -22.65
N LEU A 49 11.14 -2.26 -21.44
CA LEU A 49 11.52 -0.89 -21.11
C LEU A 49 12.81 -0.40 -21.82
N GLU A 50 13.67 -1.32 -22.27
CA GLU A 50 14.81 -0.97 -23.12
C GLU A 50 14.36 -0.39 -24.49
N LYS A 51 13.20 -0.83 -24.98
CA LYS A 51 12.63 -0.45 -26.27
C LYS A 51 11.57 0.64 -26.13
N GLU A 52 10.73 0.56 -25.09
CA GLU A 52 9.62 1.48 -24.86
C GLU A 52 10.01 2.53 -23.79
N LYS A 53 10.51 3.67 -24.27
CA LYS A 53 11.01 4.75 -23.39
C LYS A 53 9.95 5.69 -22.87
N SER A 54 8.71 5.58 -23.32
CA SER A 54 7.60 6.41 -22.85
C SER A 54 7.04 5.93 -21.52
N LEU A 55 7.30 4.66 -21.12
CA LEU A 55 6.90 4.09 -19.82
C LEU A 55 7.93 4.38 -18.74
N LYS A 56 7.42 4.63 -17.55
CA LYS A 56 8.22 4.78 -16.33
C LYS A 56 7.68 3.85 -15.25
N ILE A 57 8.59 3.15 -14.57
CA ILE A 57 8.24 2.53 -13.30
C ILE A 57 8.45 3.59 -12.23
N VAL A 58 7.38 4.03 -11.58
CA VAL A 58 7.43 5.13 -10.61
C VAL A 58 7.52 4.63 -9.18
N SER A 59 6.92 3.44 -8.91
CA SER A 59 6.97 2.78 -7.61
C SER A 59 7.04 1.26 -7.75
N ILE A 60 7.48 0.61 -6.69
CA ILE A 60 7.50 -0.85 -6.57
C ILE A 60 6.94 -1.22 -5.20
N HIS A 61 5.95 -2.10 -5.18
CA HIS A 61 5.43 -2.67 -3.95
C HIS A 61 6.30 -3.84 -3.45
N ASN A 62 6.68 -3.80 -2.19
CA ASN A 62 7.52 -4.82 -1.55
C ASN A 62 6.69 -6.12 -1.35
N PHE A 63 7.23 -7.32 -1.49
CA PHE A 63 8.60 -7.71 -1.79
C PHE A 63 8.77 -8.01 -3.29
N PHE A 64 9.80 -7.45 -3.92
CA PHE A 64 9.93 -7.54 -5.36
C PHE A 64 11.37 -7.89 -5.82
N PRO A 65 11.56 -8.66 -6.91
CA PRO A 65 10.57 -9.64 -7.41
C PRO A 65 10.33 -10.72 -6.37
N VAL A 66 9.34 -11.59 -6.59
CA VAL A 66 9.01 -12.69 -5.67
C VAL A 66 10.28 -13.31 -5.08
N PRO A 67 10.42 -13.39 -3.74
CA PRO A 67 11.58 -14.00 -3.11
C PRO A 67 11.71 -15.48 -3.48
N GLU A 68 12.93 -15.95 -3.78
CA GLU A 68 13.19 -17.33 -4.23
C GLU A 68 12.86 -18.41 -3.20
N ILE A 69 12.75 -18.00 -1.94
CA ILE A 69 12.46 -18.90 -0.80
C ILE A 69 10.98 -18.98 -0.46
N THR A 70 10.12 -18.27 -1.23
CA THR A 70 8.66 -18.30 -1.07
C THR A 70 8.01 -18.97 -2.27
N GLU A 71 6.94 -19.73 -2.05
CA GLU A 71 6.19 -20.35 -3.14
C GLU A 71 5.44 -19.31 -3.97
N ASN A 72 4.92 -18.28 -3.30
CA ASN A 72 4.13 -17.22 -3.90
C ASN A 72 4.63 -15.85 -3.45
N GLY A 73 4.39 -14.83 -4.28
CA GLY A 73 4.59 -13.45 -3.91
C GLY A 73 3.49 -12.94 -2.97
N GLY A 74 3.83 -11.97 -2.14
CA GLY A 74 2.89 -11.31 -1.25
C GLY A 74 3.59 -10.16 -0.52
N ALA A 75 2.82 -9.12 -0.20
CA ALA A 75 3.34 -7.96 0.51
C ALA A 75 3.68 -8.26 2.00
N ASP A 76 3.11 -9.35 2.53
CA ASP A 76 3.24 -9.76 3.93
C ASP A 76 3.89 -11.16 4.08
N VAL A 77 4.71 -11.60 3.08
CA VAL A 77 5.44 -12.90 3.17
C VAL A 77 6.52 -12.91 4.25
N PHE A 78 6.98 -11.75 4.66
CA PHE A 78 7.85 -11.53 5.83
C PHE A 78 7.38 -10.29 6.58
N ALA A 79 7.53 -10.28 7.90
CA ALA A 79 7.14 -9.15 8.73
C ALA A 79 8.35 -8.36 9.24
N LEU A 80 8.43 -7.08 8.89
CA LEU A 80 9.42 -6.14 9.45
C LEU A 80 9.19 -5.89 10.95
N SER A 81 7.98 -6.21 11.43
CA SER A 81 7.56 -6.13 12.83
C SER A 81 7.81 -7.40 13.63
N SER A 82 8.34 -8.48 13.01
CA SER A 82 8.48 -9.79 13.67
C SER A 82 9.46 -9.75 14.83
N GLU A 83 9.09 -10.38 15.95
CA GLU A 83 10.00 -10.64 17.07
C GLU A 83 10.99 -11.78 16.77
N ASP A 84 10.67 -12.63 15.79
CA ASP A 84 11.62 -13.60 15.27
C ASP A 84 12.72 -12.89 14.47
N ASN A 85 13.96 -13.03 14.95
CA ASN A 85 15.13 -12.38 14.36
C ASN A 85 15.45 -12.90 12.95
N GLU A 86 15.17 -14.17 12.65
CA GLU A 86 15.45 -14.77 11.34
C GLU A 86 14.43 -14.25 10.31
N GLU A 87 13.14 -14.27 10.63
CA GLU A 87 12.09 -13.71 9.78
C GLU A 87 12.34 -12.22 9.53
N ARG A 88 12.61 -11.44 10.58
CA ARG A 88 12.87 -10.01 10.45
C ARG A 88 14.11 -9.72 9.61
N ALA A 89 15.19 -10.51 9.76
CA ALA A 89 16.38 -10.37 8.91
C ALA A 89 16.08 -10.67 7.44
N LEU A 90 15.22 -11.65 7.14
CA LEU A 90 14.72 -11.91 5.77
C LEU A 90 13.88 -10.75 5.27
N ALA A 91 12.96 -10.22 6.07
CA ALA A 91 12.16 -9.05 5.71
C ALA A 91 13.03 -7.85 5.32
N VAL A 92 14.02 -7.50 6.14
CA VAL A 92 14.97 -6.41 5.83
C VAL A 92 15.79 -6.71 4.59
N LYS A 93 16.34 -7.93 4.46
CA LYS A 93 17.15 -8.36 3.30
C LYS A 93 16.38 -8.22 1.99
N TYR A 94 15.15 -8.73 1.96
CA TYR A 94 14.35 -8.68 0.72
C TYR A 94 13.78 -7.29 0.44
N THR A 95 13.52 -6.47 1.46
CA THR A 95 13.21 -5.04 1.27
C THR A 95 14.38 -4.29 0.63
N ILE A 96 15.61 -4.50 1.12
CA ILE A 96 16.82 -3.92 0.50
C ILE A 96 16.99 -4.40 -0.94
N ARG A 97 16.70 -5.67 -1.24
CA ARG A 97 16.69 -6.18 -2.61
C ARG A 97 15.64 -5.47 -3.48
N THR A 98 14.44 -5.23 -2.97
CA THR A 98 13.43 -4.45 -3.70
C THR A 98 13.95 -3.05 -4.02
N MET A 99 14.62 -2.37 -3.08
CA MET A 99 15.24 -1.06 -3.33
C MET A 99 16.34 -1.13 -4.39
N GLN A 100 17.17 -2.19 -4.40
CA GLN A 100 18.16 -2.40 -5.47
C GLN A 100 17.48 -2.49 -6.83
N LYS A 101 16.37 -3.23 -6.92
CA LYS A 101 15.60 -3.35 -8.17
C LYS A 101 14.92 -2.05 -8.56
N ALA A 102 14.45 -1.27 -7.59
CA ALA A 102 13.92 0.07 -7.83
C ALA A 102 14.99 0.99 -8.46
N ALA A 103 16.17 1.06 -7.86
CA ALA A 103 17.29 1.82 -8.40
C ALA A 103 17.72 1.35 -9.80
N GLU A 104 17.79 0.01 -10.03
CA GLU A 104 18.15 -0.57 -11.34
C GLU A 104 17.17 -0.17 -12.46
N ILE A 105 15.89 0.05 -12.15
CA ILE A 105 14.85 0.31 -13.15
C ILE A 105 14.42 1.79 -13.17
N GLY A 106 14.97 2.60 -12.24
CA GLY A 106 14.68 4.02 -12.11
C GLY A 106 13.36 4.34 -11.39
N ALA A 107 12.84 3.40 -10.59
CA ALA A 107 11.69 3.66 -9.72
C ALA A 107 12.12 4.49 -8.50
N GLY A 108 11.37 5.55 -8.21
CA GLY A 108 11.71 6.49 -7.13
C GLY A 108 11.25 6.06 -5.75
N VAL A 109 10.26 5.16 -5.65
CA VAL A 109 9.64 4.77 -4.37
C VAL A 109 9.45 3.27 -4.25
N VAL A 110 9.66 2.75 -3.04
CA VAL A 110 9.25 1.39 -2.63
C VAL A 110 8.15 1.50 -1.57
N VAL A 111 7.00 0.89 -1.83
CA VAL A 111 5.85 0.85 -0.91
C VAL A 111 5.99 -0.33 0.04
N LEU A 112 5.79 -0.11 1.34
CA LEU A 112 5.98 -1.11 2.39
C LEU A 112 4.73 -1.35 3.25
N HIS A 113 4.43 -2.63 3.44
CA HIS A 113 3.76 -3.14 4.64
C HIS A 113 4.79 -3.46 5.73
N LEU A 114 4.44 -3.27 7.00
CA LEU A 114 5.39 -3.54 8.09
C LEU A 114 5.12 -4.87 8.81
N GLY A 115 4.01 -5.52 8.52
CA GLY A 115 3.61 -6.78 9.13
C GLY A 115 2.33 -6.67 9.98
N MET A 116 2.23 -7.43 11.06
CA MET A 116 1.02 -7.48 11.88
C MET A 116 1.31 -7.92 13.32
N VAL A 117 0.42 -7.53 14.24
CA VAL A 117 0.38 -8.09 15.59
C VAL A 117 -0.15 -9.52 15.54
N PRO A 118 0.44 -10.51 16.27
CA PRO A 118 0.01 -11.90 16.25
C PRO A 118 -1.30 -12.11 17.02
N MET A 119 -2.40 -11.65 16.46
CA MET A 119 -3.75 -11.78 16.99
C MET A 119 -4.74 -12.18 15.90
N ASP A 120 -5.88 -12.75 16.30
CA ASP A 120 -6.96 -13.04 15.36
C ASP A 120 -7.55 -11.75 14.76
N THR A 121 -8.04 -11.89 13.53
CA THR A 121 -8.83 -10.79 12.95
C THR A 121 -10.20 -10.75 13.61
N VAL A 122 -10.56 -9.62 14.17
CA VAL A 122 -11.91 -9.37 14.70
C VAL A 122 -12.87 -8.85 13.64
N LYS A 123 -12.52 -9.06 12.37
CA LYS A 123 -13.24 -8.49 11.23
C LYS A 123 -14.69 -8.91 11.17
N GLN A 124 -15.02 -10.17 11.48
CA GLN A 124 -16.39 -10.67 11.40
C GLN A 124 -17.34 -9.88 12.29
N GLU A 125 -16.90 -9.55 13.50
CA GLU A 125 -17.72 -8.79 14.44
C GLU A 125 -17.90 -7.33 14.00
N LEU A 126 -16.84 -6.68 13.53
CA LEU A 126 -16.93 -5.32 13.01
C LEU A 126 -17.80 -5.25 11.74
N PHE A 127 -17.68 -6.24 10.84
CA PHE A 127 -18.51 -6.33 9.63
C PHE A 127 -19.97 -6.54 9.98
N ARG A 128 -20.28 -7.43 10.93
CA ARG A 128 -21.64 -7.64 11.44
C ARG A 128 -22.23 -6.35 12.01
N LEU A 129 -21.46 -5.60 12.79
CA LEU A 129 -21.90 -4.33 13.35
C LEU A 129 -22.16 -3.28 12.25
N TYR A 130 -21.32 -3.25 11.22
CA TYR A 130 -21.56 -2.40 10.06
C TYR A 130 -22.85 -2.79 9.33
N ASP A 131 -23.01 -4.06 8.97
CA ASP A 131 -24.17 -4.59 8.22
C ASP A 131 -25.49 -4.40 8.96
N THR A 132 -25.45 -4.38 10.31
CA THR A 132 -26.63 -4.17 11.16
C THR A 132 -26.85 -2.68 11.54
N GLY A 133 -26.08 -1.74 10.98
CA GLY A 133 -26.20 -0.31 11.25
C GLY A 133 -25.84 0.08 12.68
N LYS A 134 -24.99 -0.69 13.36
CA LYS A 134 -24.63 -0.49 14.77
C LYS A 134 -23.30 0.22 14.99
N ILE A 135 -22.65 0.72 13.95
CA ILE A 135 -21.45 1.56 14.09
C ILE A 135 -21.79 2.78 14.94
N GLY A 136 -20.94 3.08 15.92
CA GLY A 136 -21.16 4.17 16.88
C GLY A 136 -22.08 3.82 18.07
N SER A 137 -22.68 2.60 18.12
CA SER A 137 -23.47 2.12 19.25
C SER A 137 -22.61 1.78 20.49
N ASP A 138 -23.23 1.54 21.65
CA ASP A 138 -22.53 1.03 22.83
C ASP A 138 -21.89 -0.33 22.59
N GLU A 139 -22.59 -1.21 21.84
CA GLU A 139 -22.06 -2.51 21.43
C GLU A 139 -20.79 -2.36 20.58
N HIS A 140 -20.80 -1.45 19.61
CA HIS A 140 -19.63 -1.15 18.80
C HIS A 140 -18.46 -0.59 19.63
N ARG A 141 -18.73 0.39 20.50
CA ARG A 141 -17.70 0.96 21.38
C ARG A 141 -17.05 -0.10 22.26
N LYS A 142 -17.85 -1.01 22.81
CA LYS A 142 -17.35 -2.13 23.61
C LYS A 142 -16.44 -3.06 22.79
N VAL A 143 -16.86 -3.45 21.59
CA VAL A 143 -16.05 -4.29 20.70
C VAL A 143 -14.73 -3.60 20.35
N LEU A 144 -14.74 -2.32 19.99
CA LEU A 144 -13.51 -1.59 19.70
C LEU A 144 -12.54 -1.52 20.89
N GLU A 145 -13.08 -1.31 22.10
CA GLU A 145 -12.26 -1.29 23.31
C GLU A 145 -11.64 -2.66 23.59
N GLU A 146 -12.42 -3.74 23.49
CA GLU A 146 -11.92 -5.12 23.65
C GLU A 146 -10.82 -5.45 22.65
N VAL A 147 -10.99 -5.01 21.41
CA VAL A 147 -10.00 -5.21 20.33
C VAL A 147 -8.73 -4.41 20.57
N LYS A 148 -8.84 -3.16 21.02
CA LYS A 148 -7.70 -2.33 21.42
C LYS A 148 -6.91 -2.95 22.57
N VAL A 149 -7.61 -3.38 23.64
CA VAL A 149 -6.98 -4.06 24.77
C VAL A 149 -6.28 -5.36 24.32
N LEU A 150 -6.93 -6.15 23.45
CA LEU A 150 -6.34 -7.36 22.92
C LEU A 150 -5.07 -7.07 22.12
N ARG A 151 -5.11 -6.06 21.23
CA ARG A 151 -3.94 -5.66 20.43
C ARG A 151 -2.80 -5.17 21.32
N GLU A 152 -3.08 -4.31 22.29
CA GLU A 152 -2.09 -3.84 23.26
C GLU A 152 -1.44 -4.99 24.03
N GLY A 153 -2.23 -5.97 24.47
CA GLY A 153 -1.73 -7.16 25.17
C GLY A 153 -0.94 -8.12 24.29
N LYS A 154 -1.10 -8.07 22.96
CA LYS A 154 -0.47 -8.97 21.99
C LYS A 154 0.66 -8.33 21.20
N LYS A 155 0.73 -6.99 21.15
CA LYS A 155 1.72 -6.29 20.31
C LYS A 155 3.18 -6.56 20.72
N GLY A 156 3.43 -6.97 21.99
CA GLY A 156 4.76 -7.27 22.48
C GLY A 156 5.75 -6.16 22.14
N LYS A 157 6.83 -6.52 21.44
CA LYS A 157 7.87 -5.61 20.96
C LYS A 157 7.67 -5.17 19.49
N THR A 158 6.50 -5.37 18.92
CA THR A 158 6.22 -5.13 17.49
C THR A 158 6.69 -3.75 17.02
N LEU A 159 6.40 -2.68 17.80
CA LEU A 159 6.86 -1.33 17.46
C LEU A 159 8.39 -1.21 17.50
N ASP A 160 9.04 -1.75 18.54
CA ASP A 160 10.51 -1.73 18.64
C ASP A 160 11.15 -2.45 17.45
N MET A 161 10.58 -3.58 17.04
CA MET A 161 11.07 -4.36 15.91
C MET A 161 10.88 -3.60 14.59
N MET A 162 9.74 -2.92 14.39
CA MET A 162 9.55 -2.03 13.24
C MET A 162 10.63 -0.94 13.23
N LEU A 163 10.84 -0.24 14.33
CA LEU A 163 11.84 0.84 14.41
C LEU A 163 13.25 0.34 14.13
N MET A 164 13.63 -0.87 14.64
CA MET A 164 14.92 -1.48 14.32
C MET A 164 15.06 -1.82 12.84
N SER A 165 14.01 -2.35 12.21
CA SER A 165 14.00 -2.65 10.78
C SER A 165 14.13 -1.37 9.95
N MET A 166 13.40 -0.32 10.33
CA MET A 166 13.41 0.97 9.64
C MET A 166 14.77 1.69 9.72
N ASP A 167 15.54 1.52 10.78
CA ASP A 167 16.92 2.03 10.85
C ASP A 167 17.83 1.45 9.75
N GLY A 168 17.68 0.16 9.43
CA GLY A 168 18.40 -0.50 8.34
C GLY A 168 17.87 -0.09 6.96
N ILE A 169 16.55 0.04 6.84
CA ILE A 169 15.85 0.41 5.61
C ILE A 169 16.18 1.85 5.23
N GLN A 170 16.18 2.81 6.19
CA GLN A 170 16.57 4.20 5.95
C GLN A 170 17.97 4.32 5.35
N LYS A 171 18.96 3.59 5.91
CA LYS A 171 20.33 3.56 5.37
C LYS A 171 20.40 3.00 3.95
N ALA A 172 19.60 1.99 3.66
CA ALA A 172 19.52 1.42 2.32
C ALA A 172 18.82 2.38 1.34
N ALA A 173 17.75 3.05 1.76
CA ALA A 173 17.04 4.06 1.00
C ALA A 173 17.98 5.21 0.58
N GLU A 174 18.79 5.72 1.52
CA GLU A 174 19.82 6.72 1.25
C GLU A 174 20.88 6.21 0.27
N LYS A 175 21.35 4.96 0.46
CA LYS A 175 22.39 4.34 -0.39
C LYS A 175 21.93 4.16 -1.84
N TYR A 176 20.67 3.78 -2.05
CA TYR A 176 20.14 3.48 -3.38
C TYR A 176 19.39 4.66 -4.02
N ASP A 177 19.28 5.78 -3.33
CA ASP A 177 18.55 6.99 -3.76
C ASP A 177 17.08 6.70 -4.07
N VAL A 178 16.43 5.91 -3.21
CA VAL A 178 15.02 5.46 -3.34
C VAL A 178 14.26 5.85 -2.09
N ASP A 179 13.10 6.46 -2.24
CA ASP A 179 12.23 6.78 -1.12
C ASP A 179 11.39 5.55 -0.70
N VAL A 180 10.86 5.58 0.51
CA VAL A 180 10.07 4.50 1.11
C VAL A 180 8.73 5.05 1.55
N GLY A 181 7.65 4.53 0.98
CA GLY A 181 6.28 4.84 1.38
C GLY A 181 5.75 3.83 2.39
N ILE A 182 5.48 4.27 3.61
CA ILE A 182 4.80 3.42 4.61
C ILE A 182 3.31 3.52 4.40
N GLU A 183 2.68 2.40 4.07
CA GLU A 183 1.27 2.34 3.71
C GLU A 183 0.37 2.14 4.94
N ASN A 184 -0.75 2.88 5.01
CA ASN A 184 -1.80 2.60 6.00
C ASN A 184 -2.55 1.32 5.66
N ARG A 185 -2.94 0.57 6.70
CA ARG A 185 -3.41 -0.81 6.57
C ARG A 185 -4.92 -0.95 6.67
N TYR A 186 -5.42 -2.09 6.16
CA TYR A 186 -6.84 -2.42 6.14
C TYR A 186 -7.35 -3.01 7.46
N TYR A 187 -6.67 -4.05 7.99
CA TYR A 187 -7.11 -4.73 9.22
C TYR A 187 -6.55 -4.10 10.48
N PHE A 188 -7.32 -4.15 11.56
CA PHE A 188 -6.92 -3.60 12.87
C PHE A 188 -5.63 -4.22 13.44
N ARG A 189 -5.34 -5.48 13.11
CA ARG A 189 -4.11 -6.16 13.57
C ARG A 189 -2.87 -5.79 12.80
N GLU A 190 -3.00 -5.22 11.62
CA GLU A 190 -1.86 -4.90 10.75
C GLU A 190 -1.06 -3.70 11.27
N CYS A 191 0.19 -3.66 10.87
CA CYS A 191 1.15 -2.63 11.26
C CYS A 191 1.59 -1.82 10.03
N PRO A 192 1.71 -0.48 10.20
CA PRO A 192 1.45 0.26 11.44
C PRO A 192 -0.05 0.56 11.62
N ASN A 193 -0.49 0.71 12.88
CA ASN A 193 -1.72 1.42 13.18
C ASN A 193 -1.50 2.95 13.15
N PHE A 194 -2.53 3.73 13.49
CA PHE A 194 -2.45 5.20 13.49
C PHE A 194 -1.30 5.73 14.36
N GLU A 195 -1.21 5.30 15.62
CA GLU A 195 -0.20 5.76 16.57
C GLU A 195 1.22 5.32 16.18
N GLU A 196 1.37 4.08 15.75
CA GLU A 196 2.65 3.51 15.30
C GLU A 196 3.17 4.24 14.05
N LEU A 197 2.29 4.58 13.10
CA LEU A 197 2.64 5.37 11.92
C LEU A 197 3.20 6.74 12.34
N GLY A 198 2.56 7.40 13.31
CA GLY A 198 3.03 8.68 13.84
C GLY A 198 4.45 8.58 14.40
N VAL A 199 4.72 7.58 15.24
CA VAL A 199 6.06 7.36 15.81
C VAL A 199 7.12 7.12 14.72
N ILE A 200 6.79 6.34 13.69
CA ILE A 200 7.70 6.07 12.57
C ILE A 200 7.98 7.34 11.77
N LEU A 201 6.93 8.09 11.41
CA LEU A 201 7.08 9.31 10.62
C LEU A 201 7.78 10.45 11.39
N GLU A 202 7.57 10.56 12.69
CA GLU A 202 8.33 11.51 13.53
C GLU A 202 9.82 11.18 13.56
N LYS A 203 10.16 9.90 13.66
CA LYS A 203 11.57 9.46 13.73
C LYS A 203 12.29 9.53 12.37
N PHE A 204 11.62 9.14 11.29
CA PHE A 204 12.26 8.91 9.99
C PHE A 204 11.79 9.85 8.86
N GLY A 205 10.68 10.57 9.03
CA GLY A 205 10.03 11.34 7.97
C GLY A 205 10.78 12.59 7.50
N ASN A 206 11.90 12.93 8.12
CA ASN A 206 12.83 13.98 7.62
C ASN A 206 13.92 13.39 6.70
N GLY A 207 13.93 12.08 6.48
CA GLY A 207 14.82 11.36 5.58
C GLY A 207 14.11 10.90 4.32
N ARG A 208 14.37 9.64 3.95
CA ARG A 208 13.81 8.98 2.76
C ARG A 208 12.54 8.19 3.03
N ILE A 209 11.93 8.32 4.21
CA ILE A 209 10.73 7.58 4.60
C ILE A 209 9.58 8.56 4.67
N GLY A 210 8.51 8.27 3.92
CA GLY A 210 7.30 9.07 3.88
C GLY A 210 6.04 8.23 4.08
N TYR A 211 4.91 8.90 4.01
CA TYR A 211 3.60 8.30 4.11
C TYR A 211 3.08 7.93 2.71
N TRP A 212 2.58 6.71 2.57
CA TRP A 212 1.82 6.26 1.41
C TRP A 212 0.37 6.07 1.81
N HIS A 213 -0.54 6.89 1.25
CA HIS A 213 -1.94 6.86 1.62
C HIS A 213 -2.73 5.94 0.70
N ASP A 214 -3.18 4.81 1.26
CA ASP A 214 -4.17 3.97 0.60
C ASP A 214 -5.58 4.46 0.95
N THR A 215 -6.31 4.92 -0.06
CA THR A 215 -7.61 5.59 0.10
C THR A 215 -8.72 4.65 0.55
N GLY A 216 -8.75 3.44 0.01
CA GLY A 216 -9.78 2.46 0.37
C GLY A 216 -9.54 1.81 1.72
N HIS A 217 -8.28 1.49 2.06
CA HIS A 217 -7.95 1.00 3.42
C HIS A 217 -8.35 2.02 4.49
N ALA A 218 -8.01 3.30 4.28
CA ALA A 218 -8.43 4.37 5.19
C ALA A 218 -9.96 4.43 5.30
N LYS A 219 -10.65 4.39 4.16
CA LYS A 219 -12.12 4.46 4.11
C LYS A 219 -12.78 3.29 4.81
N VAL A 220 -12.25 2.09 4.68
CA VAL A 220 -12.76 0.91 5.40
C VAL A 220 -12.61 1.09 6.91
N GLN A 221 -11.45 1.55 7.39
CA GLN A 221 -11.25 1.81 8.82
C GLN A 221 -12.19 2.91 9.35
N GLU A 222 -12.46 3.95 8.56
CA GLU A 222 -13.46 4.98 8.89
C GLU A 222 -14.87 4.38 8.97
N ASN A 223 -15.28 3.60 7.97
CA ASN A 223 -16.60 2.96 7.91
C ASN A 223 -16.81 2.00 9.08
N LEU A 224 -15.77 1.33 9.54
CA LEU A 224 -15.79 0.45 10.69
C LEU A 224 -15.62 1.20 12.04
N GLY A 225 -15.50 2.52 12.02
CA GLY A 225 -15.33 3.37 13.20
C GLY A 225 -14.02 3.16 13.96
N ILE A 226 -13.02 2.56 13.31
CA ILE A 226 -11.66 2.38 13.85
C ILE A 226 -10.93 3.73 13.84
N LEU A 227 -11.04 4.47 12.74
CA LEU A 227 -10.53 5.83 12.56
C LEU A 227 -11.68 6.84 12.48
N GLN A 228 -11.39 8.09 12.86
CA GLN A 228 -12.27 9.20 12.51
C GLN A 228 -12.11 9.54 11.02
N PRO A 229 -13.14 10.12 10.38
CA PRO A 229 -13.02 10.56 8.99
C PRO A 229 -11.78 11.45 8.79
N ASN A 230 -10.99 11.14 7.77
CA ASN A 230 -9.80 11.89 7.34
C ASN A 230 -8.63 11.95 8.34
N GLN A 231 -8.72 11.26 9.46
CA GLN A 231 -7.75 11.33 10.55
C GLN A 231 -6.30 11.11 10.09
N LEU A 232 -6.06 10.16 9.18
CA LEU A 232 -4.73 9.87 8.64
C LEU A 232 -4.16 11.05 7.84
N LEU A 233 -4.94 11.64 6.95
CA LEU A 233 -4.50 12.76 6.12
C LEU A 233 -4.28 14.03 6.95
N GLU A 234 -5.16 14.31 7.91
CA GLU A 234 -5.01 15.46 8.81
C GLU A 234 -3.74 15.37 9.65
N ALA A 235 -3.42 14.18 10.17
CA ALA A 235 -2.23 13.99 11.00
C ALA A 235 -0.94 13.86 10.18
N TYR A 236 -0.96 13.13 9.07
CA TYR A 236 0.24 12.67 8.38
C TYR A 236 0.38 13.16 6.94
N GLY A 237 -0.58 13.92 6.41
CA GLY A 237 -0.54 14.45 5.04
C GLY A 237 0.71 15.28 4.70
N ARG A 238 1.37 15.89 5.71
CA ARG A 238 2.66 16.59 5.50
C ARG A 238 3.79 15.67 5.03
N TYR A 239 3.73 14.37 5.38
CA TYR A 239 4.71 13.35 5.00
C TYR A 239 4.31 12.58 3.73
N LEU A 240 3.19 12.95 3.09
CA LEU A 240 2.63 12.25 1.94
C LEU A 240 3.58 12.31 0.75
N ILE A 241 3.98 11.14 0.22
CA ILE A 241 4.82 10.98 -0.98
C ILE A 241 4.11 10.25 -2.11
N GLY A 242 3.08 9.47 -1.81
CA GLY A 242 2.29 8.75 -2.81
C GLY A 242 0.95 8.27 -2.26
N VAL A 243 0.09 7.86 -3.18
CA VAL A 243 -1.26 7.37 -2.87
C VAL A 243 -1.61 6.16 -3.73
N HIS A 244 -2.26 5.16 -3.12
CA HIS A 244 -3.07 4.19 -3.83
C HIS A 244 -4.49 4.73 -3.95
N LEU A 245 -4.96 4.84 -5.18
CA LEU A 245 -6.28 5.36 -5.50
C LEU A 245 -7.21 4.20 -5.84
N HIS A 246 -8.12 3.93 -4.96
CA HIS A 246 -9.27 3.08 -5.19
C HIS A 246 -10.40 3.49 -4.25
N ASP A 247 -11.60 3.05 -4.55
CA ASP A 247 -12.76 3.37 -3.74
C ASP A 247 -13.13 2.22 -2.80
N ALA A 248 -14.01 2.50 -1.85
CA ALA A 248 -14.52 1.52 -0.92
C ALA A 248 -15.99 1.77 -0.55
N THR A 249 -16.74 0.68 -0.41
CA THR A 249 -18.12 0.68 0.10
C THR A 249 -18.21 -0.27 1.28
N GLY A 250 -18.56 0.24 2.45
CA GLY A 250 -18.55 -0.54 3.68
C GLY A 250 -17.13 -1.01 4.00
N TYR A 251 -16.95 -2.33 3.97
CA TYR A 251 -15.66 -2.99 4.18
C TYR A 251 -15.11 -3.64 2.89
N VAL A 252 -15.68 -3.31 1.74
CA VAL A 252 -15.19 -3.77 0.42
C VAL A 252 -14.37 -2.65 -0.21
N ASP A 253 -13.08 -2.88 -0.38
CA ASP A 253 -12.10 -1.98 -0.96
C ASP A 253 -11.69 -2.35 -2.39
N HIS A 254 -10.67 -1.72 -2.92
CA HIS A 254 -10.12 -1.91 -4.27
C HIS A 254 -11.17 -1.79 -5.40
N GLN A 255 -12.26 -1.05 -5.15
CA GLN A 255 -13.23 -0.67 -6.16
C GLN A 255 -12.65 0.45 -7.05
N VAL A 256 -13.13 0.58 -8.28
CA VAL A 256 -12.73 1.71 -9.13
C VAL A 256 -13.17 3.04 -8.50
N PRO A 257 -12.36 4.12 -8.62
CA PRO A 257 -12.74 5.44 -8.11
C PRO A 257 -14.10 5.90 -8.66
N GLY A 258 -14.93 6.45 -7.78
CA GLY A 258 -16.31 6.86 -8.09
C GLY A 258 -17.37 5.79 -7.85
N ALA A 259 -16.98 4.53 -7.56
CA ALA A 259 -17.93 3.46 -7.25
C ALA A 259 -18.30 3.37 -5.76
N GLY A 260 -17.59 4.05 -4.87
CA GLY A 260 -17.74 3.95 -3.42
C GLY A 260 -17.97 5.29 -2.72
N LYS A 261 -17.30 5.49 -1.57
CA LYS A 261 -17.53 6.61 -0.65
C LYS A 261 -16.25 7.33 -0.20
N VAL A 262 -15.14 7.14 -0.89
CA VAL A 262 -13.90 7.89 -0.63
C VAL A 262 -14.11 9.37 -1.00
N ASP A 263 -13.64 10.29 -0.14
CA ASP A 263 -13.66 11.73 -0.41
C ASP A 263 -12.40 12.15 -1.16
N PHE A 264 -12.40 11.98 -2.47
CA PHE A 264 -11.28 12.37 -3.32
C PHE A 264 -11.08 13.89 -3.40
N ASP A 265 -12.11 14.72 -3.17
CA ASP A 265 -11.97 16.17 -3.10
C ASP A 265 -11.20 16.64 -1.87
N LEU A 266 -11.36 15.93 -0.77
CA LEU A 266 -10.53 16.17 0.40
C LEU A 266 -9.09 15.74 0.16
N LEU A 267 -8.86 14.55 -0.43
CA LEU A 267 -7.52 14.05 -0.75
C LEU A 267 -6.72 15.09 -1.53
N LYS A 268 -7.32 15.75 -2.52
CA LYS A 268 -6.65 16.78 -3.35
C LYS A 268 -5.96 17.87 -2.53
N LYS A 269 -6.48 18.22 -1.34
CA LYS A 269 -5.90 19.26 -0.47
C LYS A 269 -4.52 18.89 0.08
N TYR A 270 -4.19 17.60 0.11
CA TYR A 270 -2.94 17.07 0.63
C TYR A 270 -1.94 16.68 -0.47
N LEU A 271 -2.41 16.53 -1.71
CA LEU A 271 -1.54 16.18 -2.84
C LEU A 271 -0.60 17.34 -3.19
N LYS A 272 0.68 17.02 -3.32
CA LYS A 272 1.69 17.92 -3.86
C LYS A 272 1.89 17.61 -5.35
N LYS A 273 2.61 18.47 -6.05
CA LYS A 273 2.88 18.31 -7.49
C LYS A 273 3.62 16.99 -7.81
N ASP A 274 4.48 16.56 -6.89
CA ASP A 274 5.35 15.40 -6.97
C ASP A 274 4.78 14.15 -6.28
N THR A 275 3.61 14.24 -5.66
CA THR A 275 2.93 13.07 -5.07
C THR A 275 2.59 12.06 -6.16
N ILE A 276 3.09 10.83 -6.00
CA ILE A 276 2.80 9.71 -6.91
C ILE A 276 1.34 9.27 -6.72
N LYS A 277 0.62 9.09 -7.82
CA LYS A 277 -0.79 8.68 -7.83
C LYS A 277 -0.92 7.37 -8.59
N ILE A 278 -1.28 6.29 -7.91
CA ILE A 278 -1.39 4.94 -8.49
C ILE A 278 -2.80 4.39 -8.31
N LEU A 279 -3.45 4.04 -9.41
CA LEU A 279 -4.66 3.22 -9.37
C LEU A 279 -4.31 1.81 -8.93
N GLU A 280 -4.90 1.35 -7.83
CA GLU A 280 -4.76 -0.02 -7.33
C GLU A 280 -6.13 -0.66 -7.17
N ILE A 281 -6.62 -1.26 -8.25
CA ILE A 281 -7.97 -1.84 -8.31
C ILE A 281 -7.94 -3.37 -8.29
N HIS A 282 -9.06 -3.95 -7.86
CA HIS A 282 -9.20 -5.40 -7.79
C HIS A 282 -9.08 -6.07 -9.18
N PRO A 283 -8.38 -7.22 -9.32
CA PRO A 283 -8.22 -7.94 -10.60
C PRO A 283 -9.55 -8.30 -11.31
N ARG A 284 -10.66 -8.40 -10.57
CA ARG A 284 -11.99 -8.68 -11.14
C ARG A 284 -12.60 -7.52 -11.92
N GLU A 285 -12.13 -6.30 -11.69
CA GLU A 285 -12.66 -5.11 -12.36
C GLU A 285 -12.34 -5.21 -13.86
N THR A 286 -13.32 -4.86 -14.69
CA THR A 286 -13.17 -4.89 -16.14
C THR A 286 -12.36 -3.69 -16.65
N GLU A 287 -11.89 -3.79 -17.90
CA GLU A 287 -11.23 -2.65 -18.56
C GLU A 287 -12.17 -1.43 -18.64
N LYS A 288 -13.47 -1.67 -18.85
CA LYS A 288 -14.48 -0.60 -18.87
C LYS A 288 -14.58 0.07 -17.49
N ASP A 289 -14.69 -0.72 -16.41
CA ASP A 289 -14.78 -0.18 -15.05
C ASP A 289 -13.53 0.63 -14.70
N LEU A 290 -12.33 0.13 -15.06
CA LEU A 290 -11.08 0.87 -14.90
C LEU A 290 -11.14 2.23 -15.61
N MET A 291 -11.57 2.27 -16.87
CA MET A 291 -11.62 3.51 -17.64
C MET A 291 -12.70 4.47 -17.13
N ASP A 292 -13.84 3.96 -16.66
CA ASP A 292 -14.85 4.77 -15.98
C ASP A 292 -14.27 5.44 -14.72
N GLY A 293 -13.46 4.72 -13.94
CA GLY A 293 -12.73 5.27 -12.76
C GLY A 293 -11.68 6.32 -13.14
N VAL A 294 -10.95 6.10 -14.23
CA VAL A 294 -10.01 7.10 -14.77
C VAL A 294 -10.75 8.38 -15.18
N ASP A 295 -11.88 8.26 -15.89
CA ASP A 295 -12.65 9.41 -16.32
C ASP A 295 -13.30 10.15 -15.15
N PHE A 296 -13.71 9.42 -14.10
CA PHE A 296 -14.13 10.04 -12.84
C PHE A 296 -13.02 10.88 -12.22
N LEU A 297 -11.81 10.33 -12.06
CA LEU A 297 -10.67 11.07 -11.49
C LEU A 297 -10.30 12.30 -12.32
N LYS A 298 -10.33 12.22 -13.66
CA LYS A 298 -10.16 13.37 -14.55
C LYS A 298 -11.22 14.43 -14.33
N SER A 299 -12.49 14.01 -14.18
CA SER A 299 -13.62 14.95 -14.00
C SER A 299 -13.49 15.79 -12.74
N ILE A 300 -12.75 15.32 -11.77
CA ILE A 300 -12.44 16.02 -10.51
C ILE A 300 -10.99 16.56 -10.46
N GLU A 301 -10.27 16.60 -11.57
CA GLU A 301 -8.89 17.12 -11.68
C GLU A 301 -7.89 16.41 -10.74
N LEU A 302 -7.97 15.08 -10.66
CA LEU A 302 -7.09 14.26 -9.82
C LEU A 302 -6.20 13.30 -10.65
N ASP A 303 -6.11 13.43 -11.96
CA ASP A 303 -5.30 12.61 -12.87
C ASP A 303 -3.81 13.00 -12.95
#